data_f03a32fa8f4ba6ab9fc9cc41e4e8f44f
#
_entry.id   f03a32fa8f4ba6ab9fc9cc41e4e8f44f
#
_cell.length_a   1.000
_cell.length_b   1.000
_cell.length_c   1.000
_cell.angle_alpha   90.00
_cell.angle_beta   90.00
_cell.angle_gamma   90.00
#
_symmetry.space_group_name_H-M   'P 1'
#
loop_
_entity.id
_entity.type
_entity.pdbx_description
1 polymer ?
#
loop_
_entity_poly.entity_id
_entity_poly.type
_entity_poly.pdbx_seq_one_letter_code
_entity_poly.pdbx_strand_id
1 'polypeptide(L)'
;MRSQSLQIEELEIQLKATQTPSIEPAQSGHPSIPVVTRLRIDSTSGRRQDADDSGNRPLEVHLSAVDGRNRPVQLAGTIRIQVTLISEGQPPLELYSEELTPEEVRDAWRGGVFGGPTWLISVPLDARKIPDDTRFLDVDIFYDDLRTGERLICGDKVDIR
;
A
#
# COMPACT_ATOMS: atom_id res chain seq x y z
N MET A 1 58.95 19.15 12.64
CA MET A 1 58.37 17.80 12.73
C MET A 1 57.11 17.70 13.60
N ARG A 2 56.88 18.52 14.62
CA ARG A 2 55.66 18.48 15.45
C ARG A 2 54.39 19.00 14.77
N SER A 3 54.51 19.81 13.73
CA SER A 3 53.34 20.40 13.04
C SER A 3 52.59 19.42 12.12
N GLN A 4 53.29 18.46 11.53
CA GLN A 4 52.67 17.47 10.61
C GLN A 4 51.89 16.38 11.36
N SER A 5 52.34 16.00 12.54
CA SER A 5 51.63 15.00 13.37
C SER A 5 50.28 15.51 13.85
N LEU A 6 50.19 16.80 14.21
CA LEU A 6 48.94 17.41 14.63
C LEU A 6 47.94 17.54 13.45
N GLN A 7 48.45 17.79 12.25
CA GLN A 7 47.62 17.89 11.05
C GLN A 7 47.06 16.55 10.60
N ILE A 8 47.80 15.46 10.80
CA ILE A 8 47.31 14.09 10.50
C ILE A 8 46.22 13.69 11.50
N GLU A 9 46.41 13.99 12.78
CA GLU A 9 45.45 13.67 13.83
C GLU A 9 44.14 14.45 13.66
N GLU A 10 44.20 15.71 13.23
CA GLU A 10 43.04 16.54 12.94
C GLU A 10 42.26 16.06 11.70
N LEU A 11 42.98 15.60 10.66
CA LEU A 11 42.38 15.00 9.47
C LEU A 11 41.75 13.64 9.74
N GLU A 12 42.34 12.83 10.62
CA GLU A 12 41.75 11.55 11.04
C GLU A 12 40.46 11.76 11.86
N ILE A 13 40.41 12.78 12.70
CA ILE A 13 39.21 13.16 13.46
C ILE A 13 38.13 13.67 12.50
N GLN A 14 38.48 14.48 11.49
CA GLN A 14 37.55 14.95 10.48
C GLN A 14 37.04 13.81 9.59
N LEU A 15 37.87 12.85 9.24
CA LEU A 15 37.47 11.66 8.46
C LEU A 15 36.53 10.78 9.27
N LYS A 16 36.78 10.60 10.56
CA LYS A 16 35.84 9.88 11.46
C LYS A 16 34.53 10.61 11.67
N ALA A 17 34.54 11.94 11.70
CA ALA A 17 33.33 12.75 11.81
C ALA A 17 32.51 12.78 10.50
N THR A 18 33.17 12.58 9.35
CA THR A 18 32.52 12.57 8.02
C THR A 18 32.10 11.18 7.60
N GLN A 19 32.53 10.14 8.29
CA GLN A 19 31.86 8.83 8.22
C GLN A 19 30.49 8.99 8.94
N THR A 20 29.56 9.56 8.20
CA THR A 20 28.14 9.40 8.50
C THR A 20 27.97 7.95 8.88
N PRO A 21 27.42 7.62 10.07
CA PRO A 21 27.06 6.25 10.34
C PRO A 21 26.21 5.83 9.16
N SER A 22 26.61 4.80 8.44
CA SER A 22 25.72 4.09 7.54
C SER A 22 24.50 3.87 8.38
N ILE A 23 23.41 4.56 8.04
CA ILE A 23 22.10 4.24 8.55
C ILE A 23 21.91 2.82 8.01
N GLU A 24 22.33 1.83 8.79
CA GLU A 24 21.78 0.50 8.63
C GLU A 24 20.28 0.74 8.56
N PRO A 25 19.61 0.24 7.52
CA PRO A 25 18.16 0.38 7.42
C PRO A 25 17.66 -0.07 8.79
N ALA A 26 17.09 0.86 9.53
CA ALA A 26 16.71 0.67 10.91
C ALA A 26 16.04 -0.68 10.97
N GLN A 27 16.68 -1.64 11.65
CA GLN A 27 16.09 -2.95 11.86
C GLN A 27 14.81 -2.68 12.61
N SER A 28 13.83 -2.57 11.77
CA SER A 28 12.49 -2.16 11.90
C SER A 28 11.84 -2.73 13.12
N GLY A 29 11.40 -1.83 13.95
CA GLY A 29 10.35 -2.09 14.88
C GLY A 29 10.79 -2.88 16.11
N HIS A 30 10.50 -2.35 17.26
CA HIS A 30 10.59 -3.08 18.51
C HIS A 30 9.86 -4.43 18.33
N PRO A 31 10.47 -5.60 18.67
CA PRO A 31 9.91 -6.93 18.37
C PRO A 31 8.51 -7.18 18.96
N SER A 32 8.05 -6.28 19.80
CA SER A 32 6.68 -6.31 20.38
C SER A 32 5.63 -5.56 19.56
N ILE A 33 6.03 -4.78 18.53
CA ILE A 33 5.08 -4.06 17.68
C ILE A 33 4.75 -4.94 16.47
N PRO A 34 3.49 -5.36 16.29
CA PRO A 34 3.10 -6.11 15.11
C PRO A 34 3.31 -5.29 13.84
N VAL A 35 3.98 -5.88 12.86
CA VAL A 35 4.20 -5.30 11.54
C VAL A 35 3.40 -6.06 10.49
N VAL A 36 2.98 -5.37 9.43
CA VAL A 36 2.27 -6.00 8.33
C VAL A 36 3.25 -6.87 7.55
N THR A 37 2.90 -8.14 7.40
CA THR A 37 3.70 -9.08 6.58
C THR A 37 2.96 -9.55 5.35
N ARG A 38 1.63 -9.38 5.33
CA ARG A 38 0.80 -9.76 4.19
C ARG A 38 -0.43 -8.89 4.09
N LEU A 39 -0.74 -8.50 2.86
CA LEU A 39 -1.99 -7.87 2.46
C LEU A 39 -2.84 -8.87 1.68
N ARG A 40 -4.14 -8.68 1.70
CA ARG A 40 -5.08 -9.45 0.89
C ARG A 40 -6.26 -8.58 0.49
N ILE A 41 -6.63 -8.66 -0.78
CA ILE A 41 -7.91 -8.16 -1.28
C ILE A 41 -8.95 -9.24 -0.95
N ASP A 42 -9.99 -8.86 -0.23
CA ASP A 42 -11.02 -9.80 0.19
C ASP A 42 -12.01 -10.10 -0.96
N SER A 43 -12.54 -11.31 -0.98
CA SER A 43 -13.50 -11.75 -2.00
C SER A 43 -14.83 -10.99 -1.97
N THR A 44 -15.07 -10.18 -0.95
CA THR A 44 -16.21 -9.25 -0.87
C THR A 44 -15.99 -7.97 -1.65
N SER A 45 -14.79 -7.77 -2.21
CA SER A 45 -14.53 -6.66 -3.12
C SER A 45 -15.36 -6.82 -4.38
N GLY A 46 -15.89 -5.71 -4.88
CA GLY A 46 -16.76 -5.75 -6.07
C GLY A 46 -17.39 -4.41 -6.38
N ARG A 47 -18.16 -4.37 -7.45
CA ARG A 47 -18.89 -3.18 -7.83
C ARG A 47 -20.09 -2.99 -6.89
N ARG A 48 -20.25 -1.79 -6.36
CA ARG A 48 -21.41 -1.46 -5.53
C ARG A 48 -22.70 -1.63 -6.33
N GLN A 49 -23.72 -2.25 -5.73
CA GLN A 49 -25.01 -2.44 -6.39
C GLN A 49 -25.77 -1.12 -6.52
N ASP A 50 -25.67 -0.27 -5.51
CA ASP A 50 -26.31 1.05 -5.50
C ASP A 50 -25.43 2.06 -6.22
N ALA A 51 -26.04 2.83 -7.11
CA ALA A 51 -25.38 3.97 -7.71
C ALA A 51 -25.21 5.10 -6.67
N ASP A 52 -24.14 5.87 -6.81
CA ASP A 52 -23.99 7.13 -6.09
C ASP A 52 -24.97 8.20 -6.61
N ASP A 53 -24.96 9.38 -5.98
CA ASP A 53 -25.81 10.50 -6.37
C ASP A 53 -25.59 10.96 -7.84
N SER A 54 -24.46 10.59 -8.45
CA SER A 54 -24.11 10.87 -9.83
C SER A 54 -24.48 9.75 -10.81
N GLY A 55 -25.07 8.64 -10.30
CA GLY A 55 -25.43 7.46 -11.08
C GLY A 55 -24.26 6.52 -11.36
N ASN A 56 -23.07 6.78 -10.78
CA ASN A 56 -21.92 5.90 -10.91
C ASN A 56 -21.97 4.80 -9.86
N ARG A 57 -21.41 3.64 -10.22
CA ARG A 57 -21.25 2.51 -9.31
C ARG A 57 -19.75 2.34 -9.04
N PRO A 58 -19.25 2.83 -7.91
CA PRO A 58 -17.84 2.69 -7.59
C PRO A 58 -17.48 1.22 -7.36
N LEU A 59 -16.22 0.89 -7.60
CA LEU A 59 -15.64 -0.37 -7.17
C LEU A 59 -15.25 -0.22 -5.69
N GLU A 60 -15.77 -1.10 -4.85
CA GLU A 60 -15.39 -1.19 -3.44
C GLU A 60 -14.33 -2.28 -3.26
N VAL A 61 -13.15 -1.87 -2.81
CA VAL A 61 -12.04 -2.79 -2.55
C VAL A 61 -11.89 -2.95 -1.05
N HIS A 62 -12.10 -4.17 -0.58
CA HIS A 62 -11.93 -4.57 0.81
C HIS A 62 -10.54 -5.15 0.98
N LEU A 63 -9.70 -4.48 1.76
CA LEU A 63 -8.33 -4.86 2.02
C LEU A 63 -8.15 -5.31 3.47
N SER A 64 -7.50 -6.42 3.69
CA SER A 64 -7.09 -6.90 5.00
C SER A 64 -5.58 -7.02 5.12
N ALA A 65 -5.05 -6.81 6.34
CA ALA A 65 -3.64 -6.85 6.64
C ALA A 65 -3.38 -7.72 7.86
N VAL A 66 -2.35 -8.55 7.78
CA VAL A 66 -1.98 -9.46 8.88
C VAL A 66 -0.47 -9.44 9.15
N ASP A 67 -0.11 -9.78 10.39
CA ASP A 67 1.27 -10.02 10.81
C ASP A 67 1.76 -11.44 10.47
N GLY A 68 3.02 -11.73 10.78
CA GLY A 68 3.63 -13.04 10.57
C GLY A 68 2.96 -14.19 11.34
N ARG A 69 2.05 -13.89 12.28
CA ARG A 69 1.24 -14.87 13.03
C ARG A 69 -0.21 -14.91 12.56
N ASN A 70 -0.49 -14.32 11.39
CA ASN A 70 -1.83 -14.22 10.81
C ASN A 70 -2.84 -13.46 11.68
N ARG A 71 -2.38 -12.55 12.52
CA ARG A 71 -3.25 -11.68 13.33
C ARG A 71 -3.47 -10.37 12.59
N PRO A 72 -4.69 -9.81 12.64
CA PRO A 72 -4.97 -8.52 12.03
C PRO A 72 -4.06 -7.41 12.57
N VAL A 73 -3.51 -6.59 11.68
CA VAL A 73 -2.63 -5.46 12.01
C VAL A 73 -3.13 -4.21 11.30
N GLN A 74 -3.12 -3.11 12.03
CA GLN A 74 -3.49 -1.82 11.46
C GLN A 74 -2.43 -1.31 10.47
N LEU A 75 -2.88 -0.81 9.32
CA LEU A 75 -2.02 -0.14 8.35
C LEU A 75 -1.59 1.24 8.88
N ALA A 76 -0.31 1.54 8.71
CA ALA A 76 0.29 2.82 9.08
C ALA A 76 1.27 3.23 7.97
N GLY A 77 0.74 3.74 6.88
CA GLY A 77 1.53 4.07 5.70
C GLY A 77 0.68 4.63 4.58
N THR A 78 1.24 4.67 3.38
CA THR A 78 0.55 5.06 2.17
C THR A 78 0.09 3.83 1.38
N ILE A 79 -1.02 3.95 0.67
CA ILE A 79 -1.51 2.93 -0.24
C ILE A 79 -1.64 3.55 -1.62
N ARG A 80 -0.99 2.97 -2.62
CA ARG A 80 -1.33 3.23 -4.01
C ARG A 80 -2.19 2.09 -4.53
N ILE A 81 -3.35 2.43 -5.06
CA ILE A 81 -4.26 1.50 -5.74
C ILE A 81 -4.21 1.74 -7.24
N GLN A 82 -4.18 0.66 -8.00
CA GLN A 82 -4.24 0.69 -9.45
C GLN A 82 -5.29 -0.31 -9.93
N VAL A 83 -6.16 0.13 -10.84
CA VAL A 83 -7.20 -0.72 -11.44
C VAL A 83 -6.99 -0.78 -12.94
N THR A 84 -6.87 -1.99 -13.45
CA THR A 84 -6.54 -2.25 -14.84
C THR A 84 -7.58 -3.16 -15.48
N LEU A 85 -8.01 -2.81 -16.70
CA LEU A 85 -8.80 -3.66 -17.55
C LEU A 85 -7.87 -4.46 -18.48
N ILE A 86 -7.97 -5.78 -18.41
CA ILE A 86 -7.27 -6.68 -19.33
C ILE A 86 -8.29 -7.29 -20.27
N SER A 87 -8.14 -7.00 -21.56
CA SER A 87 -8.97 -7.56 -22.62
C SER A 87 -8.12 -8.42 -23.56
N GLU A 88 -8.70 -9.50 -24.07
CA GLU A 88 -7.97 -10.40 -24.96
C GLU A 88 -7.55 -9.66 -26.26
N GLY A 89 -6.26 -9.80 -26.61
CA GLY A 89 -5.69 -9.19 -27.82
C GLY A 89 -5.49 -7.66 -27.75
N GLN A 90 -5.71 -7.03 -26.59
CA GLN A 90 -5.48 -5.60 -26.39
C GLN A 90 -4.46 -5.36 -25.29
N PRO A 91 -3.71 -4.25 -25.34
CA PRO A 91 -2.84 -3.88 -24.24
C PRO A 91 -3.68 -3.57 -22.99
N PRO A 92 -3.14 -3.82 -21.77
CA PRO A 92 -3.79 -3.45 -20.52
C PRO A 92 -4.17 -1.97 -20.51
N LEU A 93 -5.38 -1.65 -20.11
CA LEU A 93 -5.89 -0.30 -19.98
C LEU A 93 -6.01 0.07 -18.49
N GLU A 94 -5.21 1.05 -18.03
CA GLU A 94 -5.37 1.62 -16.71
C GLU A 94 -6.66 2.43 -16.65
N LEU A 95 -7.57 2.03 -15.76
CA LEU A 95 -8.84 2.71 -15.53
C LEU A 95 -8.73 3.74 -14.41
N TYR A 96 -7.89 3.45 -13.43
CA TYR A 96 -7.72 4.27 -12.23
C TYR A 96 -6.37 4.03 -11.58
N SER A 97 -5.78 5.09 -11.04
CA SER A 97 -4.59 5.02 -10.18
C SER A 97 -4.61 6.20 -9.21
N GLU A 98 -4.49 5.91 -7.92
CA GLU A 98 -4.45 6.93 -6.86
C GLU A 98 -3.55 6.48 -5.72
N GLU A 99 -2.98 7.44 -5.03
CA GLU A 99 -2.23 7.22 -3.80
C GLU A 99 -2.98 7.83 -2.62
N LEU A 100 -3.33 7.00 -1.65
CA LEU A 100 -3.95 7.42 -0.39
C LEU A 100 -2.84 7.76 0.61
N THR A 101 -2.97 8.93 1.20
CA THR A 101 -2.14 9.38 2.32
C THR A 101 -2.38 8.52 3.58
N PRO A 102 -1.48 8.54 4.57
CA PRO A 102 -1.67 7.81 5.82
C PRO A 102 -2.97 8.19 6.57
N GLU A 103 -3.43 9.43 6.39
CA GLU A 103 -4.68 9.91 6.98
C GLU A 103 -5.90 9.29 6.29
N GLU A 104 -5.92 9.27 4.95
CA GLU A 104 -6.98 8.63 4.17
C GLU A 104 -7.00 7.11 4.39
N VAL A 105 -5.84 6.47 4.52
CA VAL A 105 -5.74 5.05 4.88
C VAL A 105 -6.36 4.79 6.25
N ARG A 106 -6.08 5.64 7.23
CA ARG A 106 -6.72 5.55 8.55
C ARG A 106 -8.23 5.71 8.47
N ASP A 107 -8.71 6.66 7.66
CA ASP A 107 -10.14 6.96 7.53
C ASP A 107 -10.90 5.91 6.71
N ALA A 108 -10.19 5.14 5.87
CA ALA A 108 -10.75 4.00 5.15
C ALA A 108 -10.98 2.77 6.06
N TRP A 109 -10.44 2.76 7.28
CA TRP A 109 -10.58 1.65 8.21
C TRP A 109 -12.04 1.41 8.64
N ARG A 110 -12.45 0.16 8.63
CA ARG A 110 -13.77 -0.28 9.12
C ARG A 110 -13.57 -1.39 10.14
N GLY A 111 -14.14 -1.21 11.32
CA GLY A 111 -14.21 -2.24 12.33
C GLY A 111 -15.22 -3.32 11.91
N GLY A 112 -14.78 -4.55 11.72
CA GLY A 112 -15.67 -5.68 11.45
C GLY A 112 -16.31 -6.20 12.74
N VAL A 113 -17.64 -6.34 12.76
CA VAL A 113 -18.36 -6.98 13.89
C VAL A 113 -18.20 -8.51 13.84
N PHE A 114 -18.00 -9.08 12.64
CA PHE A 114 -17.86 -10.52 12.39
C PHE A 114 -16.66 -10.90 11.50
N GLY A 115 -15.76 -9.97 11.27
CA GLY A 115 -14.51 -10.18 10.53
C GLY A 115 -13.41 -9.31 11.13
N GLY A 116 -12.16 -9.58 10.83
CA GLY A 116 -11.07 -8.72 11.25
C GLY A 116 -11.22 -7.29 10.71
N PRO A 117 -10.38 -6.36 11.16
CA PRO A 117 -10.36 -5.00 10.62
C PRO A 117 -10.11 -5.03 9.11
N THR A 118 -10.91 -4.27 8.38
CA THR A 118 -10.87 -4.17 6.92
C THR A 118 -10.76 -2.71 6.53
N TRP A 119 -10.03 -2.41 5.48
CA TRP A 119 -10.01 -1.10 4.83
C TRP A 119 -10.91 -1.12 3.62
N LEU A 120 -11.85 -0.20 3.58
CA LEU A 120 -12.77 -0.03 2.45
C LEU A 120 -12.29 1.14 1.59
N ILE A 121 -11.80 0.83 0.40
CA ILE A 121 -11.35 1.82 -0.57
C ILE A 121 -12.40 1.88 -1.68
N SER A 122 -12.98 3.06 -1.86
CA SER A 122 -13.97 3.31 -2.91
C SER A 122 -13.29 3.91 -4.13
N VAL A 123 -13.32 3.19 -5.24
CA VAL A 123 -12.68 3.58 -6.50
C VAL A 123 -13.74 4.05 -7.49
N PRO A 124 -13.75 5.34 -7.85
CA PRO A 124 -14.66 5.86 -8.87
C PRO A 124 -14.24 5.34 -10.25
N LEU A 125 -15.10 4.57 -10.88
CA LEU A 125 -14.86 4.05 -12.23
C LEU A 125 -15.78 4.72 -13.25
N ASP A 126 -15.21 5.14 -14.38
CA ASP A 126 -15.99 5.59 -15.53
C ASP A 126 -16.57 4.37 -16.26
N ALA A 127 -17.86 4.13 -16.05
CA ALA A 127 -18.57 2.98 -16.67
C ALA A 127 -18.45 2.96 -18.21
N ARG A 128 -18.25 4.12 -18.86
CA ARG A 128 -18.12 4.20 -20.32
C ARG A 128 -16.81 3.61 -20.84
N LYS A 129 -15.81 3.45 -19.97
CA LYS A 129 -14.51 2.84 -20.32
C LYS A 129 -14.51 1.33 -20.13
N ILE A 130 -15.57 0.77 -19.55
CA ILE A 130 -15.66 -0.64 -19.21
C ILE A 130 -16.67 -1.29 -20.16
N PRO A 131 -16.26 -2.21 -21.04
CA PRO A 131 -17.16 -2.96 -21.89
C PRO A 131 -18.21 -3.73 -21.09
N ASP A 132 -19.44 -3.83 -21.62
CA ASP A 132 -20.57 -4.48 -20.92
C ASP A 132 -20.36 -5.97 -20.63
N ASP A 133 -19.50 -6.62 -21.39
CA ASP A 133 -19.14 -8.04 -21.22
C ASP A 133 -18.00 -8.26 -20.21
N THR A 134 -17.41 -7.18 -19.68
CA THR A 134 -16.35 -7.27 -18.68
C THR A 134 -16.90 -7.89 -17.39
N ARG A 135 -16.20 -8.90 -16.89
CA ARG A 135 -16.52 -9.57 -15.63
C ARG A 135 -15.55 -9.26 -14.53
N PHE A 136 -14.26 -9.14 -14.86
CA PHE A 136 -13.21 -8.95 -13.87
C PHE A 136 -12.36 -7.73 -14.18
N LEU A 137 -11.93 -7.05 -13.14
CA LEU A 137 -10.87 -6.04 -13.19
C LEU A 137 -9.69 -6.51 -12.36
N ASP A 138 -8.49 -6.25 -12.85
CA ASP A 138 -7.27 -6.49 -12.07
C ASP A 138 -7.05 -5.28 -11.16
N VAL A 139 -6.88 -5.56 -9.86
CA VAL A 139 -6.65 -4.56 -8.82
C VAL A 139 -5.31 -4.84 -8.17
N ASP A 140 -4.40 -3.88 -8.24
CA ASP A 140 -3.10 -3.94 -7.59
C ASP A 140 -3.03 -2.90 -6.46
N ILE A 141 -2.54 -3.34 -5.31
CA ILE A 141 -2.30 -2.54 -4.12
C ILE A 141 -0.81 -2.52 -3.80
N PHE A 142 -0.26 -1.34 -3.68
CA PHE A 142 1.12 -1.09 -3.23
C PHE A 142 1.04 -0.36 -1.90
N TYR A 143 1.55 -0.98 -0.85
CA TYR A 143 1.55 -0.41 0.49
C TYR A 143 2.97 -0.13 0.95
N ASP A 144 3.26 1.10 1.33
CA ASP A 144 4.51 1.52 1.94
C ASP A 144 4.30 1.71 3.44
N ASP A 145 4.85 0.80 4.25
CA ASP A 145 4.75 0.85 5.71
C ASP A 145 5.71 1.90 6.28
N LEU A 146 5.19 2.98 6.86
CA LEU A 146 6.00 4.05 7.46
C LEU A 146 6.75 3.61 8.72
N ARG A 147 6.37 2.50 9.35
CA ARG A 147 7.04 1.98 10.55
C ARG A 147 8.29 1.19 10.20
N THR A 148 8.27 0.50 9.07
CA THR A 148 9.36 -0.40 8.67
C THR A 148 10.11 0.10 7.45
N GLY A 149 9.51 0.98 6.65
CA GLY A 149 10.03 1.40 5.35
C GLY A 149 9.91 0.32 4.26
N GLU A 150 9.21 -0.78 4.55
CA GLU A 150 9.02 -1.88 3.60
C GLU A 150 7.83 -1.62 2.69
N ARG A 151 7.95 -2.09 1.45
CA ARG A 151 6.87 -2.10 0.47
C ARG A 151 6.29 -3.50 0.34
N LEU A 152 4.97 -3.59 0.49
CA LEU A 152 4.20 -4.80 0.21
C LEU A 152 3.31 -4.59 -1.02
N ILE A 153 3.14 -5.63 -1.80
CA ILE A 153 2.31 -5.61 -3.00
C ILE A 153 1.34 -6.79 -2.93
N CYS A 154 0.08 -6.53 -3.20
CA CYS A 154 -0.89 -7.59 -3.47
C CYS A 154 -1.76 -7.20 -4.66
N GLY A 155 -2.20 -8.20 -5.42
CA GLY A 155 -3.12 -8.00 -6.53
C GLY A 155 -4.12 -9.15 -6.59
N ASP A 156 -5.32 -8.85 -7.08
CA ASP A 156 -6.36 -9.85 -7.32
C ASP A 156 -7.30 -9.41 -8.45
N LYS A 157 -8.06 -10.37 -8.97
CA LYS A 157 -9.14 -10.14 -9.93
C LYS A 157 -10.44 -9.95 -9.19
N VAL A 158 -11.02 -8.78 -9.32
CA VAL A 158 -12.28 -8.43 -8.65
C VAL A 158 -13.44 -8.59 -9.62
N ASP A 159 -14.45 -9.37 -9.23
CA ASP A 159 -15.70 -9.56 -10.01
C ASP A 159 -16.54 -8.29 -9.89
N ILE A 160 -16.99 -7.77 -11.02
CA ILE A 160 -17.78 -6.53 -11.10
C ILE A 160 -19.21 -6.72 -11.61
N ARG A 161 -19.66 -7.96 -11.70
CA ARG A 161 -21.03 -8.32 -12.08
C ARG A 161 -21.93 -8.58 -10.87
#